data_ed3ffad893bb524274f034e2d9e6c01f
#
_entry.id   ed3ffad893bb524274f034e2d9e6c01f
#
_cell.length_a   1.000
_cell.length_b   1.000
_cell.length_c   1.000
_cell.angle_alpha   90.00
_cell.angle_beta   90.00
_cell.angle_gamma   90.00
#
_symmetry.space_group_name_H-M   'P 1'
#
loop_
_entity.id
_entity.type
_entity.pdbx_description
1 polymer ?
#
loop_
_entity_poly.entity_id
_entity_poly.type
_entity_poly.pdbx_seq_one_letter_code
_entity_poly.pdbx_strand_id
1 'polypeptide(L)'
;DCDISTVAHWPFSWRDFQSQLPYDFDVVQLAIINPSTVSVRLHRRFVNDFSTASYLITRHHARKLVDLHCRGDFYKLDQGVKPRAVADDLIYNSGNTFAIPIFLYKIELGSTIHDIHIDVFHRSSHDAIWDFWKNGAIDLDWRGDMFQYDPFAGRIPQ
;
A
#
# COMPACT_ATOMS: atom_id res chain seq x y z
N ASP A 1 12.50 5.88 -0.09
CA ASP A 1 12.10 4.77 0.79
C ASP A 1 11.57 3.56 0.03
N CYS A 2 11.27 3.70 -1.26
CA CYS A 2 10.72 2.65 -2.12
C CYS A 2 11.79 2.13 -3.08
N ASP A 3 11.90 0.80 -3.20
CA ASP A 3 12.75 0.14 -4.18
C ASP A 3 11.89 -0.29 -5.37
N ILE A 4 12.31 0.12 -6.57
CA ILE A 4 11.62 -0.17 -7.83
C ILE A 4 12.29 -1.30 -8.63
N SER A 5 13.21 -2.05 -8.05
CA SER A 5 13.93 -3.14 -8.73
C SER A 5 12.98 -4.24 -9.24
N THR A 6 11.83 -4.41 -8.59
CA THR A 6 10.78 -5.33 -9.03
C THR A 6 10.23 -5.04 -10.42
N VAL A 7 10.33 -3.79 -10.90
CA VAL A 7 9.82 -3.38 -12.23
C VAL A 7 10.44 -4.21 -13.36
N ALA A 8 11.69 -4.65 -13.21
CA ALA A 8 12.37 -5.49 -14.19
C ALA A 8 11.71 -6.88 -14.36
N HIS A 9 10.88 -7.30 -13.42
CA HIS A 9 10.20 -8.61 -13.40
C HIS A 9 8.70 -8.50 -13.77
N TRP A 10 8.18 -7.30 -14.00
CA TRP A 10 6.76 -7.13 -14.29
C TRP A 10 6.41 -7.63 -15.70
N PRO A 11 5.34 -8.44 -15.85
CA PRO A 11 4.83 -8.86 -17.15
C PRO A 11 3.88 -7.84 -17.79
N PHE A 12 3.80 -6.63 -17.27
CA PHE A 12 2.88 -5.58 -17.70
C PHE A 12 3.57 -4.20 -17.72
N SER A 13 3.00 -3.28 -18.48
CA SER A 13 3.36 -1.87 -18.38
C SER A 13 2.63 -1.17 -17.24
N TRP A 14 3.18 -0.04 -16.77
CA TRP A 14 2.49 0.79 -15.77
C TRP A 14 1.07 1.20 -16.20
N ARG A 15 0.87 1.46 -17.49
CA ARG A 15 -0.45 1.80 -18.05
C ARG A 15 -1.41 0.61 -17.95
N ASP A 16 -0.95 -0.60 -18.27
CA ASP A 16 -1.77 -1.80 -18.16
C ASP A 16 -2.18 -2.05 -16.71
N PHE A 17 -1.22 -1.92 -15.78
CA PHE A 17 -1.49 -2.01 -14.35
C PHE A 17 -2.58 -1.03 -13.90
N GLN A 18 -2.42 0.26 -14.24
CA GLN A 18 -3.39 1.28 -13.85
C GLN A 18 -4.80 1.00 -14.41
N SER A 19 -4.91 0.40 -15.60
CA SER A 19 -6.20 0.09 -16.22
C SER A 19 -6.99 -1.01 -15.50
N GLN A 20 -6.34 -1.77 -14.63
CA GLN A 20 -6.98 -2.84 -13.84
C GLN A 20 -7.43 -2.38 -12.45
N LEU A 21 -7.03 -1.18 -12.03
CA LEU A 21 -7.42 -0.66 -10.71
C LEU A 21 -8.94 -0.40 -10.68
N PRO A 22 -9.59 -0.56 -9.51
CA PRO A 22 -10.99 -0.19 -9.33
C PRO A 22 -11.21 1.27 -9.72
N TYR A 23 -12.24 1.55 -10.53
CA TYR A 23 -12.50 2.91 -11.05
C TYR A 23 -12.83 3.92 -9.94
N ASP A 24 -13.30 3.45 -8.80
CA ASP A 24 -13.76 4.23 -7.65
C ASP A 24 -12.75 4.32 -6.50
N PHE A 25 -11.49 3.94 -6.74
CA PHE A 25 -10.48 4.07 -5.69
C PHE A 25 -10.21 5.54 -5.36
N ASP A 26 -10.02 5.82 -4.09
CA ASP A 26 -9.46 7.09 -3.60
C ASP A 26 -7.94 6.99 -3.43
N VAL A 27 -7.48 5.87 -2.87
CA VAL A 27 -6.06 5.58 -2.67
C VAL A 27 -5.77 4.11 -2.99
N VAL A 28 -4.62 3.86 -3.63
CA VAL A 28 -4.05 2.51 -3.77
C VAL A 28 -2.66 2.50 -3.17
N GLN A 29 -2.46 1.73 -2.12
CA GLN A 29 -1.16 1.53 -1.49
C GLN A 29 -0.34 0.52 -2.28
N LEU A 30 0.88 0.88 -2.68
CA LEU A 30 1.72 0.11 -3.59
C LEU A 30 2.94 -0.53 -2.91
N ALA A 31 3.25 -0.12 -1.69
CA ALA A 31 4.26 -0.73 -0.85
C ALA A 31 3.68 -0.96 0.54
N ILE A 32 3.79 -2.17 1.05
CA ILE A 32 3.18 -2.59 2.32
C ILE A 32 4.26 -3.15 3.24
N ILE A 33 4.12 -2.80 4.51
CA ILE A 33 4.78 -3.46 5.62
C ILE A 33 3.67 -4.04 6.49
N ASN A 34 3.60 -5.36 6.57
CA ASN A 34 2.60 -6.05 7.37
C ASN A 34 3.28 -7.13 8.22
N PRO A 35 3.00 -7.18 9.54
CA PRO A 35 3.61 -8.16 10.44
C PRO A 35 3.15 -9.61 10.20
N SER A 36 2.06 -9.80 9.44
CA SER A 36 1.54 -11.14 9.15
C SER A 36 1.99 -11.62 7.77
N THR A 37 1.11 -11.61 6.80
CA THR A 37 1.39 -12.14 5.45
C THR A 37 1.14 -11.05 4.42
N VAL A 38 2.12 -10.84 3.55
CA VAL A 38 2.00 -9.97 2.39
C VAL A 38 1.72 -10.80 1.15
N SER A 39 0.67 -10.46 0.43
CA SER A 39 0.32 -11.06 -0.85
C SER A 39 0.30 -9.98 -1.94
N VAL A 40 0.93 -10.25 -3.08
CA VAL A 40 0.92 -9.34 -4.25
C VAL A 40 -0.40 -9.50 -5.01
N ARG A 41 -1.48 -9.12 -4.34
CA ARG A 41 -2.85 -9.19 -4.86
C ARG A 41 -3.63 -7.96 -4.43
N LEU A 42 -4.49 -7.46 -5.31
CA LEU A 42 -5.38 -6.34 -4.98
C LEU A 42 -6.38 -6.74 -3.89
N HIS A 43 -6.43 -5.97 -2.84
CA HIS A 43 -7.37 -6.17 -1.73
C HIS A 43 -7.78 -4.83 -1.11
N ARG A 44 -8.84 -4.84 -0.33
CA ARG A 44 -9.17 -3.70 0.54
C ARG A 44 -8.06 -3.54 1.57
N ARG A 45 -7.57 -2.31 1.74
CA ARG A 45 -6.52 -2.06 2.72
C ARG A 45 -6.96 -2.43 4.13
N PHE A 46 -6.12 -3.17 4.83
CA PHE A 46 -6.28 -3.47 6.26
C PHE A 46 -5.59 -2.42 7.12
N VAL A 47 -6.05 -2.29 8.36
CA VAL A 47 -5.46 -1.36 9.33
C VAL A 47 -3.97 -1.63 9.59
N ASN A 48 -3.53 -2.88 9.44
CA ASN A 48 -2.15 -3.31 9.63
C ASN A 48 -1.30 -3.30 8.35
N ASP A 49 -1.83 -2.85 7.23
CA ASP A 49 -1.04 -2.56 6.04
C ASP A 49 -0.39 -1.19 6.23
N PHE A 50 0.80 -1.20 6.82
CA PHE A 50 1.55 0.02 7.10
C PHE A 50 2.35 0.46 5.88
N SER A 51 2.86 1.65 5.94
CA SER A 51 3.73 2.33 4.99
C SER A 51 3.04 3.32 4.06
N THR A 52 3.60 4.50 4.03
CA THR A 52 3.30 5.55 3.05
C THR A 52 4.43 5.72 2.03
N ALA A 53 5.30 4.70 1.89
CA ALA A 53 6.45 4.76 0.99
C ALA A 53 6.06 4.89 -0.48
N SER A 54 4.97 4.26 -0.90
CA SER A 54 4.46 4.36 -2.27
C SER A 54 2.94 4.17 -2.30
N TYR A 55 2.24 5.10 -2.93
CA TYR A 55 0.80 5.01 -3.15
C TYR A 55 0.36 5.87 -4.34
N LEU A 56 -0.77 5.53 -4.91
CA LEU A 56 -1.55 6.38 -5.81
C LEU A 56 -2.66 7.03 -5.00
N ILE A 57 -2.90 8.30 -5.25
CA ILE A 57 -4.01 9.03 -4.65
C ILE A 57 -4.75 9.80 -5.74
N THR A 58 -6.08 9.75 -5.73
CA THR A 58 -6.86 10.57 -6.66
C THR A 58 -6.77 12.05 -6.27
N ARG A 59 -6.80 12.91 -7.27
CA ARG A 59 -6.80 14.36 -7.06
C ARG A 59 -7.96 14.80 -6.18
N HIS A 60 -9.11 14.15 -6.33
CA HIS A 60 -10.30 14.43 -5.53
C HIS A 60 -10.03 14.16 -4.05
N HIS A 61 -9.50 12.97 -3.74
CA HIS A 61 -9.23 12.58 -2.36
C HIS A 61 -8.11 13.42 -1.72
N ALA A 62 -7.04 13.70 -2.47
CA ALA A 62 -5.98 14.59 -2.00
C ALA A 62 -6.52 15.98 -1.61
N ARG A 63 -7.39 16.55 -2.44
CA ARG A 63 -8.06 17.84 -2.14
C ARG A 63 -8.95 17.72 -0.91
N LYS A 64 -9.75 16.67 -0.79
CA LYS A 64 -10.56 16.40 0.40
C LYS A 64 -9.73 16.37 1.68
N LEU A 65 -8.55 15.74 1.66
CA LEU A 65 -7.65 15.70 2.82
C LEU A 65 -7.14 17.10 3.18
N VAL A 66 -6.74 17.89 2.19
CA VAL A 66 -6.32 19.28 2.40
C VAL A 66 -7.46 20.07 3.00
N ASP A 67 -8.66 20.02 2.45
CA ASP A 67 -9.82 20.76 2.93
C ASP A 67 -10.22 20.38 4.37
N LEU A 68 -10.03 19.10 4.73
CA LEU A 68 -10.33 18.61 6.08
C LEU A 68 -9.31 19.06 7.13
N HIS A 69 -8.04 19.09 6.76
CA HIS A 69 -6.95 19.20 7.73
C HIS A 69 -6.19 20.54 7.68
N CYS A 70 -6.24 21.25 6.56
CA CYS A 70 -5.57 22.54 6.44
C CYS A 70 -6.48 23.72 6.79
N ARG A 71 -5.96 24.70 7.52
CA ARG A 71 -6.65 25.93 7.91
C ARG A 71 -5.71 27.11 7.69
N GLY A 72 -5.67 27.62 6.46
CA GLY A 72 -4.68 28.64 6.08
C GLY A 72 -3.26 28.08 6.19
N ASP A 73 -2.43 28.73 6.97
CA ASP A 73 -1.03 28.32 7.18
C ASP A 73 -0.86 27.22 8.24
N PHE A 74 -1.96 26.75 8.82
CA PHE A 74 -1.96 25.70 9.84
C PHE A 74 -2.66 24.45 9.36
N TYR A 75 -2.26 23.31 9.89
CA TYR A 75 -2.99 22.07 9.74
C TYR A 75 -3.38 21.51 11.10
N LYS A 76 -4.55 20.90 11.15
CA LYS A 76 -5.06 20.20 12.34
C LYS A 76 -5.46 18.80 11.94
N LEU A 77 -4.81 17.81 12.53
CA LEU A 77 -5.23 16.42 12.42
C LEU A 77 -6.41 16.21 13.36
N ASP A 78 -7.55 15.85 12.81
CA ASP A 78 -8.70 15.45 13.62
C ASP A 78 -8.48 14.03 14.13
N GLN A 79 -8.12 13.94 15.41
CA GLN A 79 -7.90 12.68 16.10
C GLN A 79 -9.19 12.02 16.61
N GLY A 80 -10.33 12.73 16.54
CA GLY A 80 -11.59 12.28 17.13
C GLY A 80 -12.21 11.06 16.43
N VAL A 81 -11.80 10.76 15.18
CA VAL A 81 -12.38 9.69 14.37
C VAL A 81 -11.36 8.59 14.07
N LYS A 82 -10.10 8.78 14.39
CA LYS A 82 -9.01 7.88 14.01
C LYS A 82 -8.26 7.38 15.23
N PRO A 83 -7.92 6.09 15.29
CA PRO A 83 -7.23 5.53 16.44
C PRO A 83 -5.81 6.06 16.62
N ARG A 84 -5.17 6.57 15.56
CA ARG A 84 -3.78 7.02 15.59
C ARG A 84 -3.58 8.27 14.73
N ALA A 85 -2.73 9.18 15.19
CA ALA A 85 -2.33 10.37 14.44
C ALA A 85 -1.08 10.08 13.59
N VAL A 86 -1.15 9.11 12.69
CA VAL A 86 -0.07 8.72 11.79
C VAL A 86 -0.48 8.94 10.34
N ALA A 87 0.52 9.13 9.47
CA ALA A 87 0.29 9.40 8.05
C ALA A 87 -0.53 8.31 7.37
N ASP A 88 -0.28 7.04 7.73
CA ASP A 88 -1.04 5.89 7.23
C ASP A 88 -2.54 6.03 7.47
N ASP A 89 -2.93 6.32 8.71
CA ASP A 89 -4.34 6.45 9.05
C ASP A 89 -4.96 7.69 8.41
N LEU A 90 -4.21 8.78 8.31
CA LEU A 90 -4.67 10.01 7.70
C LEU A 90 -4.99 9.82 6.20
N ILE A 91 -4.06 9.23 5.45
CA ILE A 91 -4.17 9.09 4.01
C ILE A 91 -5.19 8.02 3.64
N TYR A 92 -5.16 6.88 4.35
CA TYR A 92 -5.85 5.68 3.91
C TYR A 92 -7.25 5.50 4.51
N ASN A 93 -7.52 5.96 5.74
CA ASN A 93 -8.78 5.63 6.40
C ASN A 93 -9.96 6.54 6.05
N SER A 94 -9.75 7.60 5.29
CA SER A 94 -10.81 8.58 4.96
C SER A 94 -11.44 8.37 3.58
N GLY A 95 -11.01 7.35 2.82
CA GLY A 95 -11.45 7.08 1.46
C GLY A 95 -11.62 5.61 1.15
N ASN A 96 -11.98 5.35 -0.11
CA ASN A 96 -12.05 4.01 -0.67
C ASN A 96 -10.62 3.53 -1.01
N THR A 97 -10.00 2.82 -0.07
CA THR A 97 -8.58 2.47 -0.13
C THR A 97 -8.36 0.99 -0.41
N PHE A 98 -7.54 0.75 -1.41
CA PHE A 98 -7.04 -0.57 -1.77
C PHE A 98 -5.54 -0.67 -1.51
N ALA A 99 -5.03 -1.89 -1.52
CA ALA A 99 -3.62 -2.18 -1.44
C ALA A 99 -3.26 -3.28 -2.44
N ILE A 100 -2.10 -3.13 -3.07
CA ILE A 100 -1.46 -4.12 -3.92
C ILE A 100 0.05 -3.87 -3.87
N PRO A 101 0.82 -4.65 -3.09
CA PRO A 101 2.22 -4.38 -2.84
C PRO A 101 3.07 -4.84 -4.04
N ILE A 102 3.28 -3.95 -4.98
CA ILE A 102 4.12 -4.21 -6.17
C ILE A 102 5.53 -3.67 -6.04
N PHE A 103 5.76 -2.73 -5.12
CA PHE A 103 7.07 -2.18 -4.81
C PHE A 103 7.60 -2.68 -3.47
N LEU A 104 8.92 -2.73 -3.35
CA LEU A 104 9.60 -3.07 -2.12
C LEU A 104 9.79 -1.82 -1.25
N TYR A 105 9.79 -2.02 0.05
CA TYR A 105 10.35 -1.06 0.98
C TYR A 105 11.88 -1.21 1.00
N LYS A 106 12.61 -0.10 0.91
CA LYS A 106 14.07 -0.15 0.85
C LYS A 106 14.68 -0.36 2.24
N ILE A 107 15.14 -1.57 2.50
CA ILE A 107 15.68 -1.98 3.80
C ILE A 107 17.02 -1.32 4.11
N GLU A 108 17.87 -1.14 3.10
CA GLU A 108 19.27 -0.71 3.26
C GLU A 108 19.41 0.73 3.76
N LEU A 109 18.37 1.55 3.62
CA LEU A 109 18.44 2.95 4.10
C LEU A 109 18.30 3.11 5.62
N GLY A 110 17.96 2.05 6.33
CA GLY A 110 17.56 2.16 7.71
C GLY A 110 16.25 2.93 7.89
N SER A 111 15.66 2.85 9.06
CA SER A 111 14.54 3.72 9.42
C SER A 111 15.08 4.84 10.30
N THR A 112 14.87 6.09 9.90
CA THR A 112 15.19 7.24 10.75
C THR A 112 14.21 7.41 11.91
N ILE A 113 13.13 6.62 11.92
CA ILE A 113 12.05 6.72 12.90
C ILE A 113 12.03 5.53 13.86
N HIS A 114 12.33 4.30 13.36
CA HIS A 114 12.21 3.07 14.15
C HIS A 114 13.25 2.02 13.72
N ASP A 115 14.44 2.04 14.26
CA ASP A 115 15.52 1.08 13.94
C ASP A 115 15.11 -0.38 14.23
N ILE A 116 14.33 -0.61 15.29
CA ILE A 116 13.94 -1.96 15.74
C ILE A 116 12.92 -2.62 14.78
N HIS A 117 12.15 -1.83 14.03
CA HIS A 117 11.09 -2.36 13.16
C HIS A 117 11.60 -3.00 11.87
N ILE A 118 12.82 -2.65 11.44
CA ILE A 118 13.40 -3.10 10.17
C ILE A 118 13.53 -4.62 10.14
N ASP A 119 14.08 -5.21 11.17
CA ASP A 119 14.35 -6.64 11.20
C ASP A 119 13.11 -7.50 11.44
N VAL A 120 12.09 -6.96 12.12
CA VAL A 120 10.91 -7.74 12.52
C VAL A 120 9.79 -7.68 11.48
N PHE A 121 9.53 -6.51 10.89
CA PHE A 121 8.37 -6.31 10.02
C PHE A 121 8.75 -6.01 8.56
N HIS A 122 9.77 -5.18 8.35
CA HIS A 122 10.12 -4.73 7.01
C HIS A 122 10.74 -5.85 6.18
N ARG A 123 11.64 -6.62 6.77
CA ARG A 123 12.36 -7.69 6.08
C ARG A 123 11.41 -8.78 5.59
N SER A 124 10.49 -9.25 6.43
CA SER A 124 9.53 -10.30 6.04
C SER A 124 8.62 -9.86 4.89
N SER A 125 8.16 -8.61 4.91
CA SER A 125 7.35 -8.05 3.83
C SER A 125 8.17 -7.87 2.55
N HIS A 126 9.39 -7.37 2.68
CA HIS A 126 10.31 -7.24 1.56
C HIS A 126 10.59 -8.60 0.89
N ASP A 127 10.97 -9.60 1.67
CA ASP A 127 11.33 -10.91 1.16
C ASP A 127 10.14 -11.60 0.48
N ALA A 128 8.94 -11.49 1.04
CA ALA A 128 7.72 -12.03 0.43
C ALA A 128 7.41 -11.41 -0.94
N ILE A 129 7.55 -10.09 -1.08
CA ILE A 129 7.32 -9.40 -2.36
C ILE A 129 8.43 -9.72 -3.35
N TRP A 130 9.69 -9.75 -2.88
CA TRP A 130 10.84 -10.08 -3.72
C TRP A 130 10.75 -11.50 -4.28
N ASP A 131 10.44 -12.48 -3.42
CA ASP A 131 10.27 -13.87 -3.82
C ASP A 131 9.13 -14.06 -4.81
N PHE A 132 8.02 -13.35 -4.62
CA PHE A 132 6.91 -13.36 -5.58
C PHE A 132 7.39 -12.94 -6.98
N TRP A 133 8.07 -11.80 -7.09
CA TRP A 133 8.50 -11.28 -8.38
C TRP A 133 9.62 -12.11 -9.02
N LYS A 134 10.57 -12.57 -8.23
CA LYS A 134 11.73 -13.29 -8.73
C LYS A 134 11.42 -14.73 -9.11
N ASN A 135 10.57 -15.40 -8.34
CA ASN A 135 10.35 -16.83 -8.47
C ASN A 135 8.95 -17.21 -8.99
N GLY A 136 7.96 -16.36 -8.79
CA GLY A 136 6.57 -16.65 -9.07
C GLY A 136 5.99 -15.97 -10.31
N ALA A 137 6.69 -14.98 -10.87
CA ALA A 137 6.13 -14.16 -11.95
C ALA A 137 6.26 -14.76 -13.36
N ILE A 138 6.99 -15.87 -13.53
CA ILE A 138 7.30 -16.45 -14.84
C ILE A 138 6.04 -16.96 -15.56
N ASP A 139 5.10 -17.55 -14.82
CA ASP A 139 3.87 -18.15 -15.36
C ASP A 139 2.61 -17.40 -14.87
N LEU A 140 2.76 -16.15 -14.41
CA LEU A 140 1.70 -15.37 -13.80
C LEU A 140 0.65 -14.92 -14.83
N ASP A 141 -0.59 -15.38 -14.72
CA ASP A 141 -1.72 -14.65 -15.28
C ASP A 141 -1.99 -13.42 -14.39
N TRP A 142 -1.18 -12.41 -14.58
CA TRP A 142 -1.18 -11.23 -13.72
C TRP A 142 -2.56 -10.56 -13.60
N ARG A 143 -3.42 -10.63 -14.64
CA ARG A 143 -4.77 -10.09 -14.55
C ARG A 143 -5.66 -10.91 -13.63
N GLY A 144 -5.66 -12.23 -13.80
CA GLY A 144 -6.42 -13.13 -12.95
C GLY A 144 -5.85 -13.20 -11.53
N ASP A 145 -4.54 -13.37 -11.41
CA ASP A 145 -3.92 -13.63 -10.11
C ASP A 145 -3.80 -12.40 -9.20
N MET A 146 -3.51 -11.24 -9.79
CA MET A 146 -3.29 -10.02 -9.01
C MET A 146 -4.56 -9.18 -8.83
N PHE A 147 -5.51 -9.23 -9.77
CA PHE A 147 -6.67 -8.33 -9.81
C PHE A 147 -8.01 -9.03 -9.62
N GLN A 148 -8.05 -10.32 -9.35
CA GLN A 148 -9.26 -10.95 -8.84
C GLN A 148 -9.59 -10.36 -7.46
N TYR A 149 -10.34 -9.28 -7.48
CA TYR A 149 -10.82 -8.64 -6.28
C TYR A 149 -11.93 -9.47 -5.65
N ASP A 150 -11.63 -10.12 -4.54
CA ASP A 150 -12.65 -10.67 -3.66
C ASP A 150 -13.00 -9.62 -2.60
N PRO A 151 -14.19 -9.02 -2.65
CA PRO A 151 -14.61 -8.03 -1.66
C PRO A 151 -14.71 -8.61 -0.25
N PHE A 152 -14.66 -9.92 -0.11
CA PHE A 152 -14.72 -10.65 1.17
C PHE A 152 -13.37 -11.25 1.58
N ALA A 153 -12.38 -11.30 0.69
CA ALA A 153 -11.03 -11.69 1.02
C ALA A 153 -10.47 -10.73 2.07
N GLY A 154 -10.41 -11.19 3.31
CA GLY A 154 -9.90 -10.40 4.43
C GLY A 154 -10.90 -9.99 5.47
N ARG A 155 -12.14 -10.35 5.37
CA ARG A 155 -13.01 -10.37 6.55
C ARG A 155 -12.60 -11.57 7.40
N ILE A 156 -11.67 -11.35 8.31
CA ILE A 156 -11.50 -12.26 9.44
C ILE A 156 -12.83 -12.23 10.18
N PRO A 157 -13.50 -13.36 10.40
CA PRO A 157 -14.65 -13.41 11.28
C PRO A 157 -14.20 -12.89 12.66
N GLN A 158 -14.91 -11.90 13.17
CA GLN A 158 -14.74 -11.44 14.55
C GLN A 158 -15.16 -12.53 15.53
#